data_f187c5b67cf2817322f992cb456c94bf
#
_entry.id   f187c5b67cf2817322f992cb456c94bf
#
_cell.length_a   1.000
_cell.length_b   1.000
_cell.length_c   1.000
_cell.angle_alpha   90.00
_cell.angle_beta   90.00
_cell.angle_gamma   90.00
#
_symmetry.space_group_name_H-M   'P 1'
#
loop_
_entity.id
_entity.type
_entity.pdbx_description
1 polymer ?
#
loop_
_entity_poly.entity_id
_entity_poly.type
_entity_poly.pdbx_seq_one_letter_code
_entity_poly.pdbx_strand_id
1 'polypeptide(L)'
;MSTDLVKEKAKEAFSNALVVGKKYAAELAASEDFFKPIVLAMAIQDLKAALTPEAMAAIRGLENSALGFKTDDPKQPYPVEVIRDCVVEAMLRGVSVAGNQFNIIKGNFYIARNGWEAKLRKSGCTEIVPTIGRPEDVLMGTPNQYGNCQVTATFAAQASCMKDGKRYGVSACITSEVDGRIQVSAFGKDI
;
A
#
# COMPACT_ATOMS: atom_id res chain seq x y z
N MET A 1 26.18 -23.87 -3.48
CA MET A 1 25.63 -23.09 -4.59
C MET A 1 26.21 -21.69 -4.49
N SER A 2 26.82 -21.14 -5.57
CA SER A 2 27.44 -19.80 -5.50
C SER A 2 26.37 -18.72 -5.22
N THR A 3 26.68 -17.76 -4.35
CA THR A 3 25.81 -16.63 -4.01
C THR A 3 25.36 -15.84 -5.26
N ASP A 4 26.23 -15.78 -6.29
CA ASP A 4 25.94 -15.08 -7.53
C ASP A 4 24.88 -15.79 -8.38
N LEU A 5 24.88 -17.13 -8.39
CA LEU A 5 23.88 -17.92 -9.09
C LEU A 5 22.47 -17.74 -8.46
N VAL A 6 22.40 -17.60 -7.13
CA VAL A 6 21.12 -17.34 -6.42
C VAL A 6 20.59 -15.97 -6.77
N LYS A 7 21.45 -14.95 -6.83
CA LYS A 7 21.07 -13.57 -7.22
C LYS A 7 20.55 -13.51 -8.66
N GLU A 8 21.22 -14.17 -9.59
CA GLU A 8 20.78 -14.20 -11.00
C GLU A 8 19.42 -14.89 -11.14
N LYS A 9 19.20 -16.03 -10.47
CA LYS A 9 17.90 -16.70 -10.47
C LYS A 9 16.80 -15.83 -9.87
N ALA A 10 17.06 -15.13 -8.77
CA ALA A 10 16.09 -14.22 -8.16
C ALA A 10 15.73 -13.08 -9.10
N LYS A 11 16.72 -12.49 -9.80
CA LYS A 11 16.52 -11.42 -10.77
C LYS A 11 15.71 -11.89 -11.98
N GLU A 12 16.03 -13.07 -12.52
CA GLU A 12 15.30 -13.66 -13.64
C GLU A 12 13.84 -13.94 -13.26
N ALA A 13 13.61 -14.58 -12.11
CA ALA A 13 12.27 -14.88 -11.62
C ALA A 13 11.44 -13.61 -11.42
N PHE A 14 12.02 -12.55 -10.82
CA PHE A 14 11.34 -11.28 -10.65
C PHE A 14 11.05 -10.57 -11.97
N SER A 15 11.98 -10.64 -12.93
CA SER A 15 11.76 -10.11 -14.29
C SER A 15 10.61 -10.83 -14.99
N ASN A 16 10.56 -12.16 -14.87
CA ASN A 16 9.46 -12.96 -15.42
C ASN A 16 8.12 -12.58 -14.77
N ALA A 17 8.07 -12.44 -13.45
CA ALA A 17 6.86 -12.00 -12.74
C ALA A 17 6.39 -10.61 -13.21
N LEU A 18 7.31 -9.67 -13.47
CA LEU A 18 6.95 -8.35 -14.02
C LEU A 18 6.36 -8.44 -15.43
N VAL A 19 6.88 -9.32 -16.27
CA VAL A 19 6.34 -9.55 -17.63
C VAL A 19 4.92 -10.14 -17.54
N VAL A 20 4.73 -11.16 -16.70
CA VAL A 20 3.43 -11.77 -16.44
C VAL A 20 2.45 -10.73 -15.90
N GLY A 21 2.85 -9.93 -14.91
CA GLY A 21 2.01 -8.87 -14.33
C GLY A 21 1.58 -7.82 -15.34
N LYS A 22 2.48 -7.37 -16.24
CA LYS A 22 2.14 -6.44 -17.31
C LYS A 22 1.16 -7.03 -18.32
N LYS A 23 1.36 -8.31 -18.72
CA LYS A 23 0.44 -9.02 -19.62
C LYS A 23 -0.96 -9.01 -19.04
N TYR A 24 -1.13 -9.46 -17.81
CA TYR A 24 -2.45 -9.56 -17.18
C TYR A 24 -3.06 -8.20 -16.85
N ALA A 25 -2.27 -7.19 -16.54
CA ALA A 25 -2.79 -5.83 -16.38
C ALA A 25 -3.42 -5.29 -17.68
N ALA A 26 -2.79 -5.55 -18.83
CA ALA A 26 -3.34 -5.19 -20.14
C ALA A 26 -4.60 -6.02 -20.47
N GLU A 27 -4.57 -7.31 -20.20
CA GLU A 27 -5.70 -8.22 -20.44
C GLU A 27 -6.91 -7.85 -19.59
N LEU A 28 -6.72 -7.57 -18.29
CA LEU A 28 -7.77 -7.09 -17.38
C LEU A 28 -8.39 -5.77 -17.85
N ALA A 29 -7.57 -4.87 -18.40
CA ALA A 29 -8.07 -3.60 -18.94
C ALA A 29 -8.91 -3.78 -20.22
N ALA A 30 -8.60 -4.78 -21.02
CA ALA A 30 -9.30 -5.09 -22.27
C ALA A 30 -10.50 -6.04 -22.10
N SER A 31 -10.60 -6.75 -20.98
CA SER A 31 -11.64 -7.75 -20.74
C SER A 31 -12.97 -7.10 -20.36
N GLU A 32 -14.06 -7.70 -20.83
CA GLU A 32 -15.39 -7.39 -20.34
C GLU A 32 -15.53 -7.78 -18.86
N ASP A 33 -16.39 -7.07 -18.10
CA ASP A 33 -16.51 -7.22 -16.65
C ASP A 33 -16.82 -8.66 -16.21
N PHE A 34 -17.58 -9.40 -17.01
CA PHE A 34 -17.92 -10.78 -16.73
C PHE A 34 -16.70 -11.73 -16.75
N PHE A 35 -15.69 -11.47 -17.60
CA PHE A 35 -14.49 -12.30 -17.71
C PHE A 35 -13.37 -11.89 -16.76
N LYS A 36 -13.41 -10.68 -16.22
CA LYS A 36 -12.36 -10.17 -15.31
C LYS A 36 -12.04 -11.09 -14.13
N PRO A 37 -13.02 -11.74 -13.45
CA PRO A 37 -12.70 -12.65 -12.35
C PRO A 37 -11.87 -13.86 -12.78
N ILE A 38 -12.11 -14.40 -13.99
CA ILE A 38 -11.36 -15.53 -14.52
C ILE A 38 -9.94 -15.11 -14.86
N VAL A 39 -9.79 -14.00 -15.58
CA VAL A 39 -8.47 -13.43 -15.92
C VAL A 39 -7.69 -13.12 -14.65
N LEU A 40 -8.33 -12.57 -13.62
CA LEU A 40 -7.71 -12.28 -12.33
C LEU A 40 -7.24 -13.56 -11.62
N ALA A 41 -8.05 -14.63 -11.62
CA ALA A 41 -7.68 -15.90 -11.01
C ALA A 41 -6.45 -16.53 -11.71
N MET A 42 -6.41 -16.50 -13.04
CA MET A 42 -5.25 -16.96 -13.84
C MET A 42 -4.01 -16.10 -13.53
N ALA A 43 -4.17 -14.77 -13.49
CA ALA A 43 -3.09 -13.85 -13.17
C ALA A 43 -2.47 -14.12 -11.80
N ILE A 44 -3.30 -14.34 -10.78
CA ILE A 44 -2.83 -14.68 -9.43
C ILE A 44 -2.04 -15.98 -9.44
N GLN A 45 -2.53 -17.02 -10.11
CA GLN A 45 -1.87 -18.32 -10.20
C GLN A 45 -0.51 -18.22 -10.90
N ASP A 46 -0.45 -17.58 -12.06
CA ASP A 46 0.78 -17.43 -12.83
C ASP A 46 1.81 -16.54 -12.13
N LEU A 47 1.37 -15.45 -11.49
CA LEU A 47 2.26 -14.59 -10.71
C LEU A 47 2.81 -15.31 -9.47
N LYS A 48 2.00 -16.09 -8.76
CA LYS A 48 2.48 -16.92 -7.64
C LYS A 48 3.51 -17.94 -8.10
N ALA A 49 3.34 -18.56 -9.25
CA ALA A 49 4.29 -19.50 -9.83
C ALA A 49 5.61 -18.80 -10.28
N ALA A 50 5.51 -17.60 -10.85
CA ALA A 50 6.67 -16.82 -11.27
C ALA A 50 7.50 -16.27 -10.08
N LEU A 51 6.89 -16.02 -8.92
CA LEU A 51 7.55 -15.57 -7.69
C LEU A 51 8.19 -16.78 -6.97
N THR A 52 9.33 -17.26 -7.50
CA THR A 52 10.07 -18.39 -6.94
C THR A 52 10.56 -18.14 -5.51
N PRO A 53 10.95 -19.17 -4.74
CA PRO A 53 11.51 -19.01 -3.40
C PRO A 53 12.71 -18.05 -3.35
N GLU A 54 13.58 -18.07 -4.38
CA GLU A 54 14.73 -17.16 -4.47
C GLU A 54 14.33 -15.71 -4.66
N ALA A 55 13.32 -15.44 -5.52
CA ALA A 55 12.76 -14.10 -5.69
C ALA A 55 12.10 -13.62 -4.39
N MET A 56 11.33 -14.48 -3.73
CA MET A 56 10.68 -14.14 -2.46
C MET A 56 11.67 -13.91 -1.33
N ALA A 57 12.79 -14.62 -1.28
CA ALA A 57 13.87 -14.38 -0.31
C ALA A 57 14.47 -12.96 -0.49
N ALA A 58 14.68 -12.54 -1.75
CA ALA A 58 15.16 -11.19 -2.04
C ALA A 58 14.11 -10.11 -1.68
N ILE A 59 12.83 -10.32 -2.02
CA ILE A 59 11.72 -9.41 -1.71
C ILE A 59 11.54 -9.27 -0.20
N ARG A 60 11.66 -10.36 0.56
CA ARG A 60 11.59 -10.34 2.03
C ARG A 60 12.66 -9.46 2.66
N GLY A 61 13.84 -9.34 2.03
CA GLY A 61 14.87 -8.39 2.46
C GLY A 61 14.45 -6.92 2.35
N LEU A 62 13.36 -6.60 1.64
CA LEU A 62 12.78 -5.26 1.54
C LEU A 62 11.77 -4.97 2.66
N GLU A 63 11.27 -5.97 3.38
CA GLU A 63 10.32 -5.81 4.47
C GLU A 63 10.88 -4.87 5.55
N ASN A 64 10.14 -3.82 5.88
CA ASN A 64 10.50 -2.78 6.84
C ASN A 64 11.82 -2.03 6.55
N SER A 65 12.45 -2.26 5.39
CA SER A 65 13.60 -1.47 4.95
C SER A 65 13.19 -0.04 4.55
N ALA A 66 14.18 0.85 4.46
CA ALA A 66 13.93 2.24 4.00
C ALA A 66 13.45 2.31 2.55
N LEU A 67 13.85 1.35 1.71
CA LEU A 67 13.56 1.31 0.28
C LEU A 67 12.45 0.32 -0.09
N GLY A 68 11.93 -0.43 0.87
CA GLY A 68 10.95 -1.48 0.62
C GLY A 68 9.52 -1.09 0.98
N PHE A 69 8.81 -1.99 1.60
CA PHE A 69 7.44 -1.81 2.10
C PHE A 69 7.40 -1.93 3.63
N LYS A 70 6.35 -1.40 4.24
CA LYS A 70 6.19 -1.41 5.70
C LYS A 70 5.12 -2.40 6.13
N THR A 71 5.29 -2.92 7.35
CA THR A 71 4.31 -3.76 8.03
C THR A 71 3.86 -3.08 9.33
N ASP A 72 2.74 -3.48 9.88
CA ASP A 72 2.20 -2.96 11.13
C ASP A 72 2.99 -3.43 12.37
N ASP A 73 3.67 -4.58 12.30
CA ASP A 73 4.60 -5.01 13.35
C ASP A 73 6.02 -5.27 12.78
N PRO A 74 6.93 -4.28 12.89
CA PRO A 74 8.30 -4.44 12.40
C PRO A 74 9.12 -5.51 13.14
N LYS A 75 8.68 -5.94 14.33
CA LYS A 75 9.38 -6.94 15.14
C LYS A 75 8.97 -8.37 14.79
N GLN A 76 7.81 -8.54 14.19
CA GLN A 76 7.27 -9.84 13.82
C GLN A 76 7.03 -9.90 12.30
N PRO A 77 8.00 -10.40 11.54
CA PRO A 77 7.89 -10.48 10.09
C PRO A 77 6.75 -11.42 9.68
N TYR A 78 6.05 -11.05 8.61
CA TYR A 78 4.97 -11.87 8.07
C TYR A 78 5.48 -13.19 7.46
N PRO A 79 4.64 -14.25 7.43
CA PRO A 79 4.91 -15.46 6.64
C PRO A 79 5.13 -15.09 5.16
N VAL A 80 6.02 -15.86 4.50
CA VAL A 80 6.39 -15.57 3.10
C VAL A 80 5.19 -15.64 2.15
N GLU A 81 4.20 -16.46 2.45
CA GLU A 81 2.96 -16.60 1.68
C GLU A 81 2.13 -15.32 1.73
N VAL A 82 1.99 -14.70 2.91
CA VAL A 82 1.29 -13.42 3.07
C VAL A 82 1.99 -12.31 2.29
N ILE A 83 3.33 -12.25 2.38
CA ILE A 83 4.12 -11.28 1.61
C ILE A 83 3.93 -11.53 0.10
N ARG A 84 3.97 -12.81 -0.34
CA ARG A 84 3.76 -13.19 -1.75
C ARG A 84 2.40 -12.72 -2.25
N ASP A 85 1.34 -12.96 -1.49
CA ASP A 85 -0.01 -12.56 -1.86
C ASP A 85 -0.14 -11.03 -1.99
N CYS A 86 0.44 -10.28 -1.06
CA CYS A 86 0.49 -8.81 -1.14
C CYS A 86 1.34 -8.31 -2.32
N VAL A 87 2.45 -9.00 -2.65
CA VAL A 87 3.29 -8.66 -3.82
C VAL A 87 2.54 -8.92 -5.13
N VAL A 88 1.81 -10.03 -5.24
CA VAL A 88 0.95 -10.33 -6.39
C VAL A 88 -0.10 -9.22 -6.55
N GLU A 89 -0.78 -8.84 -5.47
CA GLU A 89 -1.75 -7.74 -5.50
C GLU A 89 -1.10 -6.42 -5.90
N ALA A 90 0.09 -6.09 -5.38
CA ALA A 90 0.86 -4.91 -5.77
C ALA A 90 1.14 -4.90 -7.28
N MET A 91 1.61 -6.02 -7.84
CA MET A 91 1.89 -6.14 -9.28
C MET A 91 0.64 -5.94 -10.13
N LEU A 92 -0.47 -6.56 -9.78
CA LEU A 92 -1.74 -6.44 -10.50
C LEU A 92 -2.31 -5.01 -10.40
N ARG A 93 -2.07 -4.32 -9.30
CA ARG A 93 -2.47 -2.91 -9.12
C ARG A 93 -1.45 -1.91 -9.67
N GLY A 94 -0.34 -2.37 -10.27
CA GLY A 94 0.70 -1.52 -10.84
C GLY A 94 1.52 -0.74 -9.81
N VAL A 95 1.64 -1.28 -8.60
CA VAL A 95 2.39 -0.73 -7.46
C VAL A 95 3.73 -1.44 -7.35
N SER A 96 4.81 -0.70 -7.07
CA SER A 96 6.16 -1.27 -6.92
C SER A 96 6.37 -1.86 -5.52
N VAL A 97 7.13 -2.95 -5.44
CA VAL A 97 7.62 -3.51 -4.16
C VAL A 97 8.69 -2.64 -3.49
N ALA A 98 9.27 -1.70 -4.23
CA ALA A 98 10.24 -0.75 -3.72
C ALA A 98 9.64 0.66 -3.59
N GLY A 99 10.29 1.51 -2.78
CA GLY A 99 9.93 2.91 -2.63
C GLY A 99 8.75 3.15 -1.69
N ASN A 100 8.49 2.23 -0.78
CA ASN A 100 7.41 2.32 0.20
C ASN A 100 6.05 2.67 -0.44
N GLN A 101 5.72 1.94 -1.53
CA GLN A 101 4.50 2.19 -2.29
C GLN A 101 3.29 1.43 -1.75
N PHE A 102 3.49 0.44 -0.89
CA PHE A 102 2.41 -0.25 -0.18
C PHE A 102 2.84 -0.63 1.24
N ASN A 103 1.86 -0.97 2.05
CA ASN A 103 2.02 -1.51 3.39
C ASN A 103 1.26 -2.84 3.50
N ILE A 104 1.70 -3.70 4.42
CA ILE A 104 0.96 -4.88 4.85
C ILE A 104 0.45 -4.62 6.26
N ILE A 105 -0.86 -4.61 6.45
CA ILE A 105 -1.51 -4.34 7.73
C ILE A 105 -2.50 -5.46 8.02
N LYS A 106 -2.32 -6.17 9.12
CA LYS A 106 -3.12 -7.36 9.49
C LYS A 106 -3.19 -8.38 8.36
N GLY A 107 -2.06 -8.59 7.65
CA GLY A 107 -1.95 -9.53 6.55
C GLY A 107 -2.58 -9.07 5.23
N ASN A 108 -3.09 -7.85 5.14
CA ASN A 108 -3.72 -7.31 3.94
C ASN A 108 -2.85 -6.24 3.27
N PHE A 109 -2.97 -6.14 1.95
CA PHE A 109 -2.31 -5.13 1.14
C PHE A 109 -3.02 -3.78 1.20
N TYR A 110 -2.25 -2.70 1.39
CA TYR A 110 -2.74 -1.32 1.34
C TYR A 110 -1.78 -0.46 0.51
N ILE A 111 -2.30 0.26 -0.48
CA ILE A 111 -1.48 1.21 -1.24
C ILE A 111 -1.11 2.36 -0.31
N ALA A 112 0.19 2.59 -0.12
CA ALA A 112 0.71 3.72 0.64
C ALA A 112 0.58 5.03 -0.16
N ARG A 113 0.76 6.17 0.52
CA ARG A 113 0.76 7.49 -0.11
C ARG A 113 1.68 7.55 -1.34
N ASN A 114 2.92 7.08 -1.20
CA ASN A 114 3.90 7.06 -2.29
C ASN A 114 3.43 6.22 -3.49
N GLY A 115 2.67 5.14 -3.25
CA GLY A 115 2.08 4.31 -4.30
C GLY A 115 0.99 5.07 -5.07
N TRP A 116 0.12 5.79 -4.38
CA TRP A 116 -0.89 6.62 -5.02
C TRP A 116 -0.26 7.77 -5.82
N GLU A 117 0.73 8.46 -5.26
CA GLU A 117 1.46 9.50 -5.98
C GLU A 117 2.15 8.94 -7.24
N ALA A 118 2.81 7.77 -7.15
CA ALA A 118 3.43 7.12 -8.30
C ALA A 118 2.40 6.76 -9.39
N LYS A 119 1.22 6.27 -9.01
CA LYS A 119 0.13 5.99 -9.97
C LYS A 119 -0.37 7.25 -10.65
N LEU A 120 -0.60 8.31 -9.90
CA LEU A 120 -1.02 9.60 -10.46
C LEU A 120 0.02 10.17 -11.44
N ARG A 121 1.31 10.14 -11.08
CA ARG A 121 2.39 10.55 -11.98
C ARG A 121 2.44 9.74 -13.28
N LYS A 122 2.26 8.41 -13.19
CA LYS A 122 2.18 7.53 -14.37
C LYS A 122 0.97 7.86 -15.26
N SER A 123 -0.11 8.40 -14.70
CA SER A 123 -1.28 8.86 -15.48
C SER A 123 -1.13 10.28 -16.03
N GLY A 124 0.04 10.89 -15.92
CA GLY A 124 0.32 12.24 -16.41
C GLY A 124 -0.01 13.37 -15.43
N CYS A 125 -0.33 13.05 -14.17
CA CYS A 125 -0.56 14.08 -13.14
C CYS A 125 0.76 14.66 -12.64
N THR A 126 0.81 15.98 -12.54
CA THR A 126 1.89 16.77 -11.92
C THR A 126 1.33 17.63 -10.79
N GLU A 127 2.19 18.31 -10.03
CA GLU A 127 1.79 19.20 -8.94
C GLU A 127 0.76 18.54 -7.99
N ILE A 128 1.05 17.31 -7.56
CA ILE A 128 0.15 16.56 -6.66
C ILE A 128 0.28 17.15 -5.26
N VAL A 129 -0.77 17.81 -4.79
CA VAL A 129 -0.80 18.49 -3.48
C VAL A 129 -1.93 17.89 -2.63
N PRO A 130 -1.62 16.97 -1.70
CA PRO A 130 -2.56 16.56 -0.68
C PRO A 130 -2.56 17.59 0.45
N THR A 131 -3.74 17.94 0.95
CA THR A 131 -3.93 18.80 2.12
C THR A 131 -4.92 18.12 3.06
N ILE A 132 -4.53 17.97 4.32
CA ILE A 132 -5.42 17.49 5.37
C ILE A 132 -5.63 18.66 6.32
N GLY A 133 -6.87 19.04 6.53
CA GLY A 133 -7.28 20.06 7.50
C GLY A 133 -7.03 19.63 8.93
N ARG A 134 -7.22 20.55 9.87
CA ARG A 134 -7.23 20.21 11.29
C ARG A 134 -8.46 19.34 11.58
N PRO A 135 -8.40 18.50 12.62
CA PRO A 135 -9.59 17.75 13.04
C PRO A 135 -10.70 18.73 13.45
N GLU A 136 -11.86 18.48 12.92
CA GLU A 136 -13.13 19.13 13.29
C GLU A 136 -13.98 18.09 14.02
N ASP A 137 -14.90 18.53 14.85
CA ASP A 137 -15.86 17.65 15.55
C ASP A 137 -15.19 16.49 16.30
N VAL A 138 -14.19 16.81 17.13
CA VAL A 138 -13.52 15.80 17.96
C VAL A 138 -14.49 15.37 19.08
N LEU A 139 -14.99 14.15 18.97
CA LEU A 139 -15.85 13.52 19.96
C LEU A 139 -15.04 12.54 20.80
N MET A 140 -15.15 12.66 22.11
CA MET A 140 -14.51 11.76 23.07
C MET A 140 -15.56 10.88 23.72
N GLY A 141 -15.39 9.57 23.60
CA GLY A 141 -16.21 8.59 24.32
C GLY A 141 -15.92 8.59 25.81
N THR A 142 -16.76 7.92 26.58
CA THR A 142 -16.53 7.73 28.01
C THR A 142 -15.31 6.86 28.27
N PRO A 143 -14.34 7.32 29.10
CA PRO A 143 -13.17 6.52 29.44
C PRO A 143 -13.57 5.21 30.14
N ASN A 144 -12.94 4.11 29.79
CA ASN A 144 -13.09 2.86 30.50
C ASN A 144 -12.31 2.90 31.82
N GLN A 145 -12.39 1.82 32.62
CA GLN A 145 -11.71 1.71 33.93
C GLN A 145 -10.17 1.87 33.87
N TYR A 146 -9.56 1.78 32.67
CA TYR A 146 -8.12 1.96 32.43
C TYR A 146 -7.76 3.35 31.87
N GLY A 147 -8.74 4.26 31.76
CA GLY A 147 -8.58 5.59 31.22
C GLY A 147 -8.46 5.65 29.69
N ASN A 148 -8.79 4.56 28.98
CA ASN A 148 -8.86 4.55 27.53
C ASN A 148 -10.27 4.96 27.08
N CYS A 149 -10.36 5.79 26.05
CA CYS A 149 -11.62 6.17 25.44
C CYS A 149 -11.51 6.08 23.92
N GLN A 150 -12.66 5.92 23.27
CA GLN A 150 -12.75 6.06 21.82
C GLN A 150 -12.77 7.56 21.46
N VAL A 151 -11.92 7.95 20.52
CA VAL A 151 -11.89 9.30 19.98
C VAL A 151 -12.30 9.24 18.52
N THR A 152 -13.34 9.95 18.19
CA THR A 152 -13.79 10.12 16.80
C THR A 152 -13.45 11.54 16.37
N ALA A 153 -12.78 11.71 15.25
CA ALA A 153 -12.46 13.01 14.68
C ALA A 153 -12.77 13.03 13.19
N THR A 154 -13.30 14.15 12.73
CA THR A 154 -13.58 14.40 11.33
C THR A 154 -12.52 15.31 10.75
N PHE A 155 -11.98 14.98 9.59
CA PHE A 155 -10.96 15.73 8.89
C PHE A 155 -11.46 16.13 7.50
N ALA A 156 -11.33 17.40 7.16
CA ALA A 156 -11.45 17.83 5.78
C ALA A 156 -10.17 17.48 5.03
N ALA A 157 -10.27 16.61 4.04
CA ALA A 157 -9.15 16.23 3.18
C ALA A 157 -9.37 16.78 1.77
N GLN A 158 -8.34 17.37 1.20
CA GLN A 158 -8.34 17.86 -0.17
C GLN A 158 -7.12 17.31 -0.90
N ALA A 159 -7.27 17.02 -2.17
CA ALA A 159 -6.15 16.72 -3.04
C ALA A 159 -6.33 17.40 -4.38
N SER A 160 -5.27 17.95 -4.94
CA SER A 160 -5.29 18.52 -6.29
C SER A 160 -4.09 18.06 -7.09
N CYS A 161 -4.24 18.04 -8.40
CA CYS A 161 -3.14 17.82 -9.33
C CYS A 161 -3.38 18.60 -10.63
N MET A 162 -2.32 18.78 -11.41
CA MET A 162 -2.38 19.25 -12.79
C MET A 162 -2.31 18.06 -13.74
N LYS A 163 -3.19 18.04 -14.74
CA LYS A 163 -3.15 17.08 -15.85
C LYS A 163 -3.62 17.77 -17.11
N ASP A 164 -2.88 17.61 -18.22
CA ASP A 164 -3.19 18.20 -19.52
C ASP A 164 -3.47 19.72 -19.43
N GLY A 165 -2.67 20.44 -18.63
CA GLY A 165 -2.81 21.88 -18.41
C GLY A 165 -4.01 22.31 -17.57
N LYS A 166 -4.80 21.39 -17.04
CA LYS A 166 -5.97 21.66 -16.19
C LYS A 166 -5.71 21.22 -14.74
N ARG A 167 -6.23 21.98 -13.79
CA ARG A 167 -6.22 21.61 -12.37
C ARG A 167 -7.45 20.78 -12.05
N TYR A 168 -7.21 19.62 -11.46
CA TYR A 168 -8.24 18.73 -10.93
C TYR A 168 -8.10 18.73 -9.41
N GLY A 169 -9.22 18.71 -8.72
CA GLY A 169 -9.27 18.65 -7.26
C GLY A 169 -10.42 17.78 -6.80
N VAL A 170 -10.19 17.14 -5.66
CA VAL A 170 -11.22 16.42 -4.90
C VAL A 170 -11.17 16.86 -3.45
N SER A 171 -12.31 16.91 -2.81
CA SER A 171 -12.43 17.10 -1.37
C SER A 171 -13.23 15.93 -0.79
N ALA A 172 -12.85 15.50 0.40
CA ALA A 172 -13.55 14.48 1.14
C ALA A 172 -13.54 14.82 2.63
N CYS A 173 -14.59 14.41 3.32
CA CYS A 173 -14.65 14.41 4.77
C CYS A 173 -14.28 13.00 5.23
N ILE A 174 -13.26 12.88 6.06
CA ILE A 174 -12.77 11.59 6.56
C ILE A 174 -13.04 11.56 8.06
N THR A 175 -13.84 10.61 8.50
CA THR A 175 -14.03 10.33 9.93
C THR A 175 -13.08 9.19 10.32
N SER A 176 -12.28 9.40 11.35
CA SER A 176 -11.38 8.41 11.90
C SER A 176 -11.74 8.13 13.35
N GLU A 177 -11.83 6.85 13.69
CA GLU A 177 -12.01 6.36 15.05
C GLU A 177 -10.68 5.80 15.53
N VAL A 178 -10.23 6.24 16.69
CA VAL A 178 -8.99 5.77 17.30
C VAL A 178 -9.26 5.38 18.74
N ASP A 179 -8.94 4.13 19.06
CA ASP A 179 -8.87 3.70 20.46
C ASP A 179 -7.51 4.10 21.02
N GLY A 180 -7.51 4.90 22.07
CA GLY A 180 -6.25 5.33 22.66
C GLY A 180 -6.41 6.10 23.96
N ARG A 181 -5.29 6.23 24.67
CA ARG A 181 -5.17 7.24 25.75
C ARG A 181 -4.98 8.61 25.11
N ILE A 182 -5.81 9.55 25.51
CA ILE A 182 -5.57 10.94 25.17
C ILE A 182 -4.39 11.43 26.00
N GLN A 183 -3.26 11.63 25.34
CA GLN A 183 -2.15 12.35 25.95
C GLN A 183 -2.41 13.85 25.78
N VAL A 184 -2.95 14.46 26.81
CA VAL A 184 -3.19 15.91 26.84
C VAL A 184 -1.86 16.68 26.81
N SER A 185 -0.77 16.03 27.20
CA SER A 185 0.61 16.52 27.06
C SER A 185 1.04 16.86 25.62
N ALA A 186 0.32 16.39 24.59
CA ALA A 186 0.59 16.77 23.20
C ALA A 186 0.49 18.28 22.95
N PHE A 187 -0.13 19.01 23.85
CA PHE A 187 -0.27 20.47 23.77
C PHE A 187 0.61 21.25 24.77
N GLY A 188 1.55 20.57 25.43
CA GLY A 188 2.53 21.22 26.30
C GLY A 188 1.97 21.82 27.59
N LYS A 189 0.81 21.38 28.03
CA LYS A 189 0.23 21.70 29.34
C LYS A 189 -0.26 20.43 30.00
N ASP A 190 0.26 20.13 31.20
CA ASP A 190 -0.39 19.22 32.12
C ASP A 190 -1.71 19.84 32.55
N ILE A 191 -2.80 19.17 32.30
CA ILE A 191 -4.11 19.52 32.83
C ILE A 191 -4.43 18.57 33.96
#